data_55821f03c9b0f2c51cb242b6084df604
#
_entry.id   55821f03c9b0f2c51cb242b6084df604
#
_cell.length_a   1.000
_cell.length_b   1.000
_cell.length_c   1.000
_cell.angle_alpha   90.00
_cell.angle_beta   90.00
_cell.angle_gamma   90.00
#
_symmetry.space_group_name_H-M   'P 1'
#
loop_
_entity.id
_entity.type
_entity.pdbx_description
1 polymer ?
#
loop_
_entity_poly.entity_id
_entity_poly.type
_entity_poly.pdbx_seq_one_letter_code
_entity_poly.pdbx_strand_id
1 'polypeptide(L)'
;MEKLEQPEITQFADILVVNDASQDETNHVTKKRNHTVITNVFNLGYGSGLQLGYKYAVRKGYSYVIQMDADGQHDVCNLLEIYKELQKEDENGKLPDIVLGSRFMEGSSEYTVSWAKKIAFVWFRAILKLGTGKKITDPTTGLQGLNWKTFLFYSKYNNFDDKYPDANMLMQMLLLGFRVREIPAVMHVRTAGVSMHSGLKPIVYMFRMTVSILAVWIREKILKMDEDKIRELEKYNE
;
A
#
# COMPACT_ATOMS: atom_id res chain seq x y z
N MET A 1 5.71 17.36 -3.54
CA MET A 1 4.45 17.90 -4.06
C MET A 1 4.60 18.50 -5.45
N GLU A 2 5.57 19.37 -5.74
CA GLU A 2 5.77 19.97 -7.09
C GLU A 2 5.80 18.95 -8.24
N LYS A 3 6.44 17.81 -8.04
CA LYS A 3 6.47 16.74 -9.04
C LYS A 3 5.11 16.09 -9.28
N LEU A 4 4.21 16.10 -8.30
CA LEU A 4 2.84 15.56 -8.44
C LEU A 4 1.91 16.51 -9.21
N GLU A 5 2.25 17.80 -9.27
CA GLU A 5 1.47 18.82 -9.95
C GLU A 5 1.76 18.91 -11.46
N GLN A 6 2.65 18.07 -11.96
CA GLN A 6 2.98 18.02 -13.38
C GLN A 6 1.78 17.51 -14.20
N PRO A 7 1.59 18.01 -15.42
CA PRO A 7 0.48 17.61 -16.28
C PRO A 7 0.40 16.10 -16.50
N GLU A 8 1.54 15.42 -16.55
CA GLU A 8 1.65 13.97 -16.71
C GLU A 8 0.91 13.18 -15.61
N ILE A 9 0.76 13.78 -14.43
CA ILE A 9 0.04 13.18 -13.29
C ILE A 9 -1.38 13.72 -13.21
N THR A 10 -1.54 15.05 -13.26
CA THR A 10 -2.84 15.70 -13.02
C THR A 10 -3.88 15.43 -14.11
N GLN A 11 -3.47 14.98 -15.28
CA GLN A 11 -4.38 14.57 -16.35
C GLN A 11 -5.13 13.25 -16.05
N PHE A 12 -4.65 12.40 -15.14
CA PHE A 12 -5.29 11.13 -14.81
C PHE A 12 -5.60 10.94 -13.32
N ALA A 13 -5.06 11.78 -12.44
CA ALA A 13 -5.19 11.62 -10.99
C ALA A 13 -5.44 12.93 -10.25
N ASP A 14 -6.34 12.89 -9.29
CA ASP A 14 -6.50 13.89 -8.25
C ASP A 14 -5.57 13.61 -7.07
N ILE A 15 -5.03 14.63 -6.45
CA ILE A 15 -4.11 14.51 -5.31
C ILE A 15 -4.87 14.71 -4.01
N LEU A 16 -4.85 13.66 -3.18
CA LEU A 16 -5.34 13.70 -1.81
C LEU A 16 -4.16 13.61 -0.83
N VAL A 17 -4.06 14.56 0.05
CA VAL A 17 -3.12 14.51 1.19
C VAL A 17 -3.88 14.14 2.45
N VAL A 18 -3.49 13.03 3.07
CA VAL A 18 -3.98 12.65 4.38
C VAL A 18 -2.95 13.04 5.42
N ASN A 19 -3.29 14.02 6.24
CA ASN A 19 -2.42 14.53 7.29
C ASN A 19 -2.83 13.96 8.65
N ASP A 20 -2.01 13.11 9.21
CA ASP A 20 -2.27 12.44 10.49
C ASP A 20 -1.77 13.30 11.68
N ALA A 21 -2.33 14.51 11.80
CA ALA A 21 -2.05 15.50 12.84
C ALA A 21 -0.58 15.93 12.90
N SER A 22 0.07 16.14 11.74
CA SER A 22 1.43 16.70 11.71
C SER A 22 1.49 18.06 12.38
N GLN A 23 2.56 18.29 13.15
CA GLN A 23 2.79 19.56 13.87
C GLN A 23 3.67 20.54 13.09
N ASP A 24 4.06 20.16 11.86
CA ASP A 24 4.86 20.97 10.95
C ASP A 24 3.96 21.78 9.97
N GLU A 25 4.59 22.41 8.98
CA GLU A 25 3.94 23.25 7.98
C GLU A 25 3.10 22.45 6.94
N THR A 26 2.92 21.13 7.09
CA THR A 26 2.23 20.26 6.13
C THR A 26 0.87 20.83 5.73
N ASN A 27 0.04 21.21 6.70
CA ASN A 27 -1.30 21.78 6.45
C ASN A 27 -1.24 23.10 5.68
N HIS A 28 -0.29 23.97 6.04
CA HIS A 28 -0.14 25.28 5.40
C HIS A 28 0.31 25.13 3.95
N VAL A 29 1.35 24.32 3.72
CA VAL A 29 1.92 24.06 2.40
C VAL A 29 0.87 23.42 1.47
N THR A 30 0.11 22.47 1.97
CA THR A 30 -0.88 21.73 1.16
C THR A 30 -2.05 22.62 0.76
N LYS A 31 -2.57 23.43 1.70
CA LYS A 31 -3.66 24.38 1.43
C LYS A 31 -3.23 25.46 0.43
N LYS A 32 -2.00 25.98 0.55
CA LYS A 32 -1.45 26.97 -0.37
C LYS A 32 -1.37 26.46 -1.81
N ARG A 33 -1.21 25.14 -1.99
CA ARG A 33 -1.15 24.48 -3.30
C ARG A 33 -2.50 24.00 -3.83
N ASN A 34 -3.60 24.34 -3.15
CA ASN A 34 -4.97 24.02 -3.55
C ASN A 34 -5.26 22.51 -3.71
N HIS A 35 -4.54 21.66 -2.98
CA HIS A 35 -4.83 20.23 -2.94
C HIS A 35 -5.90 19.88 -1.91
N THR A 36 -6.60 18.79 -2.17
CA THR A 36 -7.52 18.23 -1.18
C THR A 36 -6.72 17.68 0.00
N VAL A 37 -7.04 18.16 1.21
CA VAL A 37 -6.40 17.73 2.46
C VAL A 37 -7.44 17.22 3.43
N ILE A 38 -7.18 16.04 4.00
CA ILE A 38 -7.93 15.55 5.15
C ILE A 38 -6.96 15.53 6.33
N THR A 39 -7.31 16.23 7.41
CA THR A 39 -6.46 16.31 8.60
C THR A 39 -7.16 15.64 9.78
N ASN A 40 -6.49 14.68 10.39
CA ASN A 40 -6.92 14.09 11.66
C ASN A 40 -6.71 15.08 12.81
N VAL A 41 -7.60 15.02 13.82
CA VAL A 41 -7.50 15.87 15.00
C VAL A 41 -6.27 15.51 15.87
N PHE A 42 -5.92 14.22 15.88
CA PHE A 42 -4.73 13.69 16.55
C PHE A 42 -4.16 12.52 15.72
N ASN A 43 -2.93 12.13 16.02
CA ASN A 43 -2.26 11.05 15.30
C ASN A 43 -2.95 9.70 15.58
N LEU A 44 -3.48 9.08 14.53
CA LEU A 44 -4.18 7.79 14.58
C LEU A 44 -3.29 6.63 14.08
N GLY A 45 -2.17 6.95 13.48
CA GLY A 45 -1.23 5.99 12.93
C GLY A 45 -1.35 5.82 11.41
N TYR A 46 -0.28 5.29 10.82
CA TYR A 46 -0.09 5.17 9.38
C TYR A 46 -1.24 4.46 8.67
N GLY A 47 -1.63 3.28 9.17
CA GLY A 47 -2.71 2.50 8.58
C GLY A 47 -4.07 3.19 8.66
N SER A 48 -4.37 3.86 9.79
CA SER A 48 -5.60 4.66 9.92
C SER A 48 -5.65 5.80 8.92
N GLY A 49 -4.50 6.46 8.65
CA GLY A 49 -4.39 7.50 7.63
C GLY A 49 -4.69 6.95 6.24
N LEU A 50 -4.09 5.82 5.86
CA LEU A 50 -4.37 5.15 4.58
C LEU A 50 -5.85 4.77 4.46
N GLN A 51 -6.42 4.14 5.50
CA GLN A 51 -7.82 3.75 5.49
C GLN A 51 -8.76 4.94 5.32
N LEU A 52 -8.43 6.10 5.91
CA LEU A 52 -9.19 7.32 5.71
C LEU A 52 -9.15 7.78 4.25
N GLY A 53 -8.00 7.69 3.59
CA GLY A 53 -7.85 7.93 2.16
C GLY A 53 -8.74 7.01 1.31
N TYR A 54 -8.77 5.71 1.63
CA TYR A 54 -9.65 4.75 0.94
C TYR A 54 -11.14 5.07 1.14
N LYS A 55 -11.57 5.41 2.35
CA LYS A 55 -12.96 5.85 2.63
C LYS A 55 -13.33 7.09 1.82
N TYR A 56 -12.40 8.05 1.69
CA TYR A 56 -12.60 9.21 0.84
C TYR A 56 -12.76 8.81 -0.63
N ALA A 57 -11.88 7.95 -1.14
CA ALA A 57 -11.92 7.49 -2.53
C ALA A 57 -13.24 6.76 -2.86
N VAL A 58 -13.71 5.87 -1.96
CA VAL A 58 -15.03 5.21 -2.08
C VAL A 58 -16.14 6.25 -2.14
N ARG A 59 -16.15 7.22 -1.22
CA ARG A 59 -17.20 8.26 -1.16
C ARG A 59 -17.23 9.15 -2.39
N LYS A 60 -16.08 9.35 -3.04
CA LYS A 60 -15.95 10.18 -4.24
C LYS A 60 -16.15 9.40 -5.55
N GLY A 61 -16.25 8.07 -5.49
CA GLY A 61 -16.49 7.23 -6.66
C GLY A 61 -15.27 7.03 -7.56
N TYR A 62 -14.05 7.08 -7.00
CA TYR A 62 -12.83 6.78 -7.76
C TYR A 62 -12.78 5.31 -8.17
N SER A 63 -12.25 5.03 -9.35
CA SER A 63 -12.05 3.66 -9.86
C SER A 63 -10.75 3.03 -9.37
N TYR A 64 -9.74 3.86 -9.13
CA TYR A 64 -8.40 3.45 -8.69
C TYR A 64 -7.89 4.38 -7.60
N VAL A 65 -7.03 3.83 -6.74
CA VAL A 65 -6.22 4.59 -5.77
C VAL A 65 -4.78 4.18 -5.92
N ILE A 66 -3.87 5.15 -5.97
CA ILE A 66 -2.43 4.89 -5.87
C ILE A 66 -1.95 5.58 -4.59
N GLN A 67 -1.46 4.79 -3.66
CA GLN A 67 -0.85 5.30 -2.44
C GLN A 67 0.66 5.41 -2.58
N MET A 68 1.24 6.43 -1.95
CA MET A 68 2.68 6.60 -1.81
C MET A 68 3.02 7.37 -0.54
N ASP A 69 4.19 7.08 0.02
CA ASP A 69 4.70 7.80 1.18
C ASP A 69 5.19 9.20 0.81
N ALA A 70 4.98 10.16 1.71
CA ALA A 70 5.37 11.56 1.50
C ALA A 70 6.82 11.87 1.95
N ASP A 71 7.69 10.87 2.08
CA ASP A 71 9.07 11.00 2.55
C ASP A 71 10.11 11.28 1.44
N GLY A 72 9.63 11.40 0.20
CA GLY A 72 10.44 11.68 -0.98
C GLY A 72 11.20 10.48 -1.54
N GLN A 73 10.95 9.28 -1.05
CA GLN A 73 11.61 8.08 -1.57
C GLN A 73 11.04 7.59 -2.90
N HIS A 74 9.74 7.73 -3.12
CA HIS A 74 9.09 7.29 -4.36
C HIS A 74 9.19 8.33 -5.47
N ASP A 75 9.64 7.92 -6.66
CA ASP A 75 9.56 8.79 -7.83
C ASP A 75 8.13 8.82 -8.39
N VAL A 76 7.72 9.99 -8.87
CA VAL A 76 6.37 10.19 -9.42
C VAL A 76 6.17 9.44 -10.75
N CYS A 77 7.24 9.11 -11.48
CA CYS A 77 7.15 8.32 -12.71
C CYS A 77 6.49 6.95 -12.47
N ASN A 78 6.67 6.39 -11.27
CA ASN A 78 6.03 5.11 -10.89
C ASN A 78 4.49 5.18 -10.94
N LEU A 79 3.90 6.35 -10.70
CA LEU A 79 2.43 6.49 -10.62
C LEU A 79 1.76 6.18 -11.96
N LEU A 80 2.34 6.68 -13.05
CA LEU A 80 1.83 6.41 -14.39
C LEU A 80 1.97 4.93 -14.77
N GLU A 81 3.10 4.32 -14.41
CA GLU A 81 3.33 2.90 -14.71
C GLU A 81 2.39 1.98 -13.89
N ILE A 82 2.15 2.31 -12.62
CA ILE A 82 1.16 1.62 -11.78
C ILE A 82 -0.25 1.78 -12.38
N TYR A 83 -0.62 2.98 -12.81
CA TYR A 83 -1.92 3.25 -13.42
C TYR A 83 -2.13 2.45 -14.70
N LYS A 84 -1.13 2.40 -15.58
CA LYS A 84 -1.15 1.58 -16.80
C LYS A 84 -1.29 0.09 -16.48
N GLU A 85 -0.51 -0.41 -15.51
CA GLU A 85 -0.53 -1.83 -15.14
C GLU A 85 -1.86 -2.25 -14.50
N LEU A 86 -2.54 -1.35 -13.74
CA LEU A 86 -3.88 -1.60 -13.21
C LEU A 86 -4.93 -1.86 -14.31
N GLN A 87 -4.69 -1.34 -15.51
CA GLN A 87 -5.60 -1.45 -16.65
C GLN A 87 -5.16 -2.51 -17.67
N LYS A 88 -4.07 -3.21 -17.40
CA LYS A 88 -3.51 -4.21 -18.31
C LYS A 88 -3.99 -5.61 -17.95
N GLU A 89 -4.67 -6.26 -18.87
CA GLU A 89 -5.08 -7.65 -18.74
C GLU A 89 -3.89 -8.60 -18.78
N ASP A 90 -4.01 -9.71 -18.07
CA ASP A 90 -3.08 -10.84 -18.18
C ASP A 90 -3.45 -11.74 -19.40
N GLU A 91 -2.69 -12.81 -19.57
CA GLU A 91 -2.90 -13.80 -20.64
C GLU A 91 -4.30 -14.45 -20.61
N ASN A 92 -5.00 -14.36 -19.49
CA ASN A 92 -6.34 -14.90 -19.28
C ASN A 92 -7.45 -13.80 -19.33
N GLY A 93 -7.11 -12.59 -19.78
CA GLY A 93 -8.02 -11.45 -19.84
C GLY A 93 -8.40 -10.88 -18.46
N LYS A 94 -7.54 -11.05 -17.43
CA LYS A 94 -7.84 -10.60 -16.06
C LYS A 94 -6.98 -9.41 -15.66
N LEU A 95 -7.64 -8.37 -15.15
CA LEU A 95 -6.98 -7.21 -14.56
C LEU A 95 -6.43 -7.52 -13.16
N PRO A 96 -5.33 -6.88 -12.72
CA PRO A 96 -4.87 -6.97 -11.34
C PRO A 96 -5.82 -6.21 -10.40
N ASP A 97 -5.89 -6.68 -9.16
CA ASP A 97 -6.60 -5.98 -8.09
C ASP A 97 -5.64 -5.06 -7.33
N ILE A 98 -4.37 -5.46 -7.25
CA ILE A 98 -3.28 -4.72 -6.59
C ILE A 98 -2.04 -4.73 -7.48
N VAL A 99 -1.42 -3.57 -7.66
CA VAL A 99 -0.11 -3.42 -8.30
C VAL A 99 0.88 -2.85 -7.29
N LEU A 100 1.98 -3.55 -7.06
CA LEU A 100 3.04 -3.16 -6.13
C LEU A 100 4.23 -2.59 -6.89
N GLY A 101 4.70 -1.41 -6.49
CA GLY A 101 5.99 -0.89 -6.95
C GLY A 101 7.13 -1.54 -6.15
N SER A 102 7.81 -2.52 -6.74
CA SER A 102 8.86 -3.29 -6.07
C SER A 102 10.23 -2.62 -6.18
N ARG A 103 10.95 -2.60 -5.07
CA ARG A 103 12.36 -2.16 -4.98
C ARG A 103 13.36 -3.22 -5.44
N PHE A 104 12.89 -4.45 -5.67
CA PHE A 104 13.75 -5.63 -5.80
C PHE A 104 13.53 -6.42 -7.10
N MET A 105 12.73 -5.91 -8.01
CA MET A 105 12.58 -6.46 -9.33
C MET A 105 13.75 -6.01 -10.24
N GLU A 106 14.03 -6.78 -11.26
CA GLU A 106 14.91 -6.35 -12.35
C GLU A 106 14.34 -5.08 -13.01
N GLY A 107 15.19 -4.08 -13.22
CA GLY A 107 14.76 -2.75 -13.69
C GLY A 107 14.39 -1.75 -12.60
N SER A 108 14.35 -2.14 -11.32
CA SER A 108 14.25 -1.20 -10.21
C SER A 108 15.53 -0.40 -10.04
N SER A 109 15.42 0.85 -9.55
CA SER A 109 16.61 1.62 -9.19
C SER A 109 17.39 0.95 -8.07
N GLU A 110 18.72 1.18 -8.04
CA GLU A 110 19.56 0.65 -6.96
C GLU A 110 19.08 1.16 -5.60
N TYR A 111 18.62 0.23 -4.77
CA TYR A 111 18.15 0.51 -3.42
C TYR A 111 19.05 -0.17 -2.38
N THR A 112 19.89 0.61 -1.73
CA THR A 112 20.78 0.12 -0.68
C THR A 112 20.01 -0.14 0.60
N VAL A 113 20.01 -1.39 1.07
CA VAL A 113 19.38 -1.79 2.33
C VAL A 113 20.43 -2.34 3.30
N SER A 114 20.26 -2.03 4.57
CA SER A 114 21.08 -2.62 5.63
C SER A 114 20.86 -4.14 5.67
N TRP A 115 21.86 -4.89 6.14
CA TRP A 115 21.80 -6.34 6.25
C TRP A 115 20.59 -6.84 7.07
N ALA A 116 20.24 -6.12 8.16
CA ALA A 116 19.11 -6.45 9.00
C ALA A 116 17.76 -6.35 8.23
N LYS A 117 17.60 -5.32 7.40
CA LYS A 117 16.44 -5.20 6.52
C LYS A 117 16.41 -6.31 5.47
N LYS A 118 17.56 -6.70 4.92
CA LYS A 118 17.63 -7.83 3.97
C LYS A 118 17.11 -9.13 4.58
N ILE A 119 17.48 -9.42 5.83
CA ILE A 119 16.96 -10.60 6.56
C ILE A 119 15.44 -10.50 6.71
N ALA A 120 14.90 -9.35 7.13
CA ALA A 120 13.48 -9.16 7.29
C ALA A 120 12.71 -9.38 5.96
N PHE A 121 13.22 -8.85 4.85
CA PHE A 121 12.59 -9.05 3.54
C PHE A 121 12.60 -10.51 3.10
N VAL A 122 13.73 -11.22 3.28
CA VAL A 122 13.81 -12.64 2.97
C VAL A 122 12.80 -13.43 3.82
N TRP A 123 12.70 -13.10 5.10
CA TRP A 123 11.78 -13.73 6.04
C TRP A 123 10.32 -13.53 5.63
N PHE A 124 9.89 -12.30 5.37
CA PHE A 124 8.51 -12.01 4.96
C PHE A 124 8.15 -12.63 3.61
N ARG A 125 9.07 -12.62 2.64
CA ARG A 125 8.90 -13.32 1.34
C ARG A 125 8.67 -14.81 1.54
N ALA A 126 9.48 -15.44 2.43
CA ALA A 126 9.36 -16.87 2.72
C ALA A 126 8.00 -17.21 3.36
N ILE A 127 7.57 -16.44 4.36
CA ILE A 127 6.28 -16.66 5.02
C ILE A 127 5.12 -16.48 4.05
N LEU A 128 5.12 -15.40 3.24
CA LEU A 128 4.10 -15.17 2.23
C LEU A 128 4.04 -16.32 1.22
N LYS A 129 5.20 -16.74 0.71
CA LYS A 129 5.28 -17.87 -0.24
C LYS A 129 4.75 -19.16 0.37
N LEU A 130 5.12 -19.48 1.62
CA LEU A 130 4.65 -20.67 2.32
C LEU A 130 3.13 -20.62 2.58
N GLY A 131 2.61 -19.47 2.98
CA GLY A 131 1.19 -19.31 3.31
C GLY A 131 0.26 -19.25 2.11
N THR A 132 0.71 -18.68 0.98
CA THR A 132 -0.14 -18.39 -0.19
C THR A 132 0.27 -19.15 -1.46
N GLY A 133 1.47 -19.72 -1.50
CA GLY A 133 2.07 -20.27 -2.73
C GLY A 133 2.55 -19.22 -3.74
N LYS A 134 2.32 -17.93 -3.48
CA LYS A 134 2.67 -16.82 -4.38
C LYS A 134 4.04 -16.24 -4.04
N LYS A 135 4.79 -15.86 -5.06
CA LYS A 135 6.08 -15.19 -4.91
C LYS A 135 5.87 -13.68 -5.02
N ILE A 136 6.15 -12.96 -3.95
CA ILE A 136 6.16 -11.49 -3.90
C ILE A 136 7.59 -11.03 -3.63
N THR A 137 8.10 -10.10 -4.42
CA THR A 137 9.48 -9.62 -4.30
C THR A 137 9.62 -8.49 -3.29
N ASP A 138 8.58 -7.68 -3.09
CA ASP A 138 8.58 -6.58 -2.13
C ASP A 138 7.30 -6.51 -1.28
N PRO A 139 7.18 -7.35 -0.24
CA PRO A 139 5.97 -7.43 0.57
C PRO A 139 5.73 -6.23 1.50
N THR A 140 6.66 -5.28 1.56
CA THR A 140 6.61 -4.12 2.47
C THR A 140 6.73 -2.79 1.72
N THR A 141 6.35 -2.77 0.45
CA THR A 141 6.32 -1.52 -0.32
C THR A 141 5.12 -0.67 0.08
N GLY A 142 5.37 0.61 0.38
CA GLY A 142 4.30 1.60 0.57
C GLY A 142 3.71 2.12 -0.73
N LEU A 143 4.34 1.80 -1.88
CA LEU A 143 3.86 2.22 -3.20
C LEU A 143 2.95 1.14 -3.78
N GLN A 144 1.65 1.38 -3.75
CA GLN A 144 0.65 0.42 -4.20
C GLN A 144 -0.45 1.09 -5.02
N GLY A 145 -0.81 0.48 -6.14
CA GLY A 145 -2.02 0.79 -6.89
C GLY A 145 -3.12 -0.21 -6.58
N LEU A 146 -4.32 0.25 -6.36
CA LEU A 146 -5.47 -0.53 -5.92
C LEU A 146 -6.65 -0.27 -6.85
N ASN A 147 -7.34 -1.31 -7.28
CA ASN A 147 -8.62 -1.16 -7.95
C ASN A 147 -9.75 -0.89 -6.94
N TRP A 148 -10.93 -0.52 -7.45
CA TRP A 148 -12.10 -0.19 -6.63
C TRP A 148 -12.47 -1.30 -5.63
N LYS A 149 -12.44 -2.56 -6.04
CA LYS A 149 -12.75 -3.72 -5.19
C LYS A 149 -11.81 -3.78 -3.98
N THR A 150 -10.52 -3.55 -4.20
CA THR A 150 -9.48 -3.62 -3.16
C THR A 150 -9.64 -2.50 -2.13
N PHE A 151 -9.69 -1.24 -2.57
CA PHE A 151 -9.79 -0.15 -1.60
C PHE A 151 -11.17 -0.04 -0.96
N LEU A 152 -12.24 -0.54 -1.59
CA LEU A 152 -13.53 -0.72 -0.93
C LEU A 152 -13.42 -1.74 0.22
N PHE A 153 -12.75 -2.88 0.00
CA PHE A 153 -12.50 -3.86 1.05
C PHE A 153 -11.71 -3.24 2.20
N TYR A 154 -10.62 -2.55 1.91
CA TYR A 154 -9.78 -1.88 2.90
C TYR A 154 -10.50 -0.75 3.65
N SER A 155 -11.47 -0.10 3.03
CA SER A 155 -12.26 0.98 3.66
C SER A 155 -13.20 0.51 4.76
N LYS A 156 -13.57 -0.79 4.76
CA LYS A 156 -14.49 -1.36 5.74
C LYS A 156 -13.85 -1.49 7.12
N TYR A 157 -14.68 -1.41 8.16
CA TYR A 157 -14.24 -1.60 9.53
C TYR A 157 -13.63 -3.00 9.73
N ASN A 158 -12.53 -3.08 10.46
CA ASN A 158 -11.76 -4.30 10.76
C ASN A 158 -11.18 -5.06 9.55
N ASN A 159 -11.17 -4.46 8.35
CA ASN A 159 -10.57 -5.09 7.17
C ASN A 159 -9.17 -4.58 6.86
N PHE A 160 -8.66 -3.61 7.61
CA PHE A 160 -7.36 -3.01 7.39
C PHE A 160 -6.63 -2.78 8.71
N ASP A 161 -5.33 -3.05 8.75
CA ASP A 161 -4.50 -2.84 9.94
C ASP A 161 -4.26 -1.35 10.15
N ASP A 162 -4.60 -0.83 11.33
CA ASP A 162 -4.52 0.59 11.68
C ASP A 162 -3.09 1.08 11.93
N LYS A 163 -2.16 0.17 12.22
CA LYS A 163 -0.78 0.51 12.60
C LYS A 163 0.27 0.16 11.56
N TYR A 164 0.25 -1.09 11.09
CA TYR A 164 1.29 -1.63 10.21
C TYR A 164 0.67 -2.47 9.07
N PRO A 165 -0.03 -1.82 8.12
CA PRO A 165 -0.63 -2.52 6.98
C PRO A 165 0.43 -2.85 5.92
N ASP A 166 1.16 -3.91 6.14
CA ASP A 166 2.28 -4.35 5.29
C ASP A 166 2.04 -5.77 4.74
N ALA A 167 3.00 -6.67 4.95
CA ALA A 167 2.95 -8.06 4.50
C ALA A 167 1.76 -8.87 5.04
N ASN A 168 1.19 -8.49 6.19
CA ASN A 168 -0.05 -9.06 6.73
C ASN A 168 -1.25 -8.77 5.84
N MET A 169 -1.35 -7.55 5.30
CA MET A 169 -2.43 -7.18 4.36
C MET A 169 -2.28 -7.94 3.04
N LEU A 170 -1.05 -8.07 2.52
CA LEU A 170 -0.81 -8.88 1.33
C LEU A 170 -1.13 -10.36 1.55
N MET A 171 -0.80 -10.92 2.72
CA MET A 171 -1.21 -12.29 3.08
C MET A 171 -2.73 -12.43 2.99
N GLN A 172 -3.47 -11.51 3.59
CA GLN A 172 -4.94 -11.51 3.56
C GLN A 172 -5.46 -11.46 2.13
N MET A 173 -5.03 -10.49 1.35
CA MET A 173 -5.55 -10.28 0.00
C MET A 173 -5.25 -11.48 -0.92
N LEU A 174 -4.06 -12.04 -0.83
CA LEU A 174 -3.69 -13.24 -1.60
C LEU A 174 -4.51 -14.47 -1.21
N LEU A 175 -4.79 -14.67 0.09
CA LEU A 175 -5.63 -15.76 0.57
C LEU A 175 -7.10 -15.60 0.18
N LEU A 176 -7.58 -14.37 0.09
CA LEU A 176 -8.92 -14.02 -0.37
C LEU A 176 -9.05 -14.02 -1.91
N GLY A 177 -7.99 -14.37 -2.64
CA GLY A 177 -8.03 -14.54 -4.09
C GLY A 177 -7.82 -13.26 -4.91
N PHE A 178 -7.42 -12.15 -4.29
CA PHE A 178 -7.07 -10.93 -5.03
C PHE A 178 -5.81 -11.13 -5.87
N ARG A 179 -5.81 -10.55 -7.06
CA ARG A 179 -4.71 -10.65 -8.03
C ARG A 179 -3.70 -9.54 -7.78
N VAL A 180 -2.51 -9.95 -7.35
CA VAL A 180 -1.39 -9.04 -7.08
C VAL A 180 -0.37 -9.17 -8.20
N ARG A 181 0.05 -8.03 -8.77
CA ARG A 181 1.19 -7.90 -9.68
C ARG A 181 2.25 -6.98 -9.09
N GLU A 182 3.46 -7.14 -9.58
CA GLU A 182 4.58 -6.27 -9.21
C GLU A 182 5.16 -5.64 -10.47
N ILE A 183 5.57 -4.39 -10.36
CA ILE A 183 6.38 -3.69 -11.37
C ILE A 183 7.64 -3.15 -10.72
N PRO A 184 8.73 -2.97 -11.49
CA PRO A 184 9.93 -2.32 -10.95
C PRO A 184 9.63 -0.87 -10.57
N ALA A 185 10.19 -0.41 -9.44
CA ALA A 185 10.00 0.94 -8.95
C ALA A 185 11.31 1.73 -8.94
N VAL A 186 11.22 3.00 -9.32
CA VAL A 186 12.28 3.99 -9.15
C VAL A 186 12.18 4.58 -7.75
N MET A 187 13.26 4.46 -6.98
CA MET A 187 13.34 4.92 -5.61
C MET A 187 14.51 5.87 -5.42
N HIS A 188 14.35 6.81 -4.50
CA HIS A 188 15.37 7.76 -4.12
C HIS A 188 15.79 7.58 -2.66
N VAL A 189 16.92 8.15 -2.30
CA VAL A 189 17.31 8.26 -0.89
C VAL A 189 16.31 9.16 -0.17
N ARG A 190 15.91 8.76 1.03
CA ARG A 190 14.98 9.53 1.87
C ARG A 190 15.53 10.95 2.10
N THR A 191 14.71 11.94 1.81
CA THR A 191 15.07 13.36 1.96
C THR A 191 14.48 14.00 3.22
N ALA A 192 13.44 13.39 3.82
CA ALA A 192 12.74 13.93 4.99
C ALA A 192 12.32 12.84 5.97
N GLY A 193 12.17 13.20 7.24
CA GLY A 193 11.67 12.34 8.31
C GLY A 193 12.72 11.40 8.92
N VAL A 194 12.40 10.88 10.10
CA VAL A 194 13.21 9.89 10.82
C VAL A 194 12.69 8.49 10.49
N SER A 195 13.59 7.56 10.16
CA SER A 195 13.19 6.17 9.93
C SER A 195 12.53 5.57 11.17
N MET A 196 11.36 4.98 11.03
CA MET A 196 10.70 4.21 12.10
C MET A 196 11.52 2.99 12.55
N HIS A 197 12.57 2.64 11.80
CA HIS A 197 13.40 1.45 12.00
C HIS A 197 14.79 1.77 12.59
N SER A 198 14.90 2.64 13.59
CA SER A 198 16.14 2.91 14.31
C SER A 198 16.24 2.10 15.61
N GLY A 199 17.46 1.70 16.01
CA GLY A 199 17.72 0.95 17.24
C GLY A 199 17.13 -0.47 17.22
N LEU A 200 16.51 -0.92 18.31
CA LEU A 200 15.85 -2.24 18.45
C LEU A 200 14.46 -2.32 17.79
N LYS A 201 13.92 -1.21 17.30
CA LYS A 201 12.60 -1.14 16.65
C LYS A 201 12.42 -2.14 15.48
N PRO A 202 13.43 -2.40 14.62
CA PRO A 202 13.30 -3.39 13.56
C PRO A 202 13.00 -4.81 14.07
N ILE A 203 13.58 -5.22 15.18
CA ILE A 203 13.36 -6.57 15.75
C ILE A 203 11.92 -6.69 16.26
N VAL A 204 11.46 -5.67 17.00
CA VAL A 204 10.09 -5.60 17.49
C VAL A 204 9.09 -5.59 16.31
N TYR A 205 9.39 -4.83 15.25
CA TYR A 205 8.59 -4.81 14.03
C TYR A 205 8.53 -6.19 13.37
N MET A 206 9.67 -6.87 13.19
CA MET A 206 9.72 -8.22 12.63
C MET A 206 8.85 -9.21 13.41
N PHE A 207 8.97 -9.19 14.75
CA PHE A 207 8.17 -10.07 15.60
C PHE A 207 6.67 -9.76 15.48
N ARG A 208 6.28 -8.50 15.61
CA ARG A 208 4.87 -8.08 15.47
C ARG A 208 4.29 -8.43 14.11
N MET A 209 5.03 -8.14 13.04
CA MET A 209 4.59 -8.45 11.68
C MET A 209 4.45 -9.97 11.47
N THR A 210 5.38 -10.77 11.98
CA THR A 210 5.29 -12.23 11.91
C THR A 210 4.04 -12.75 12.62
N VAL A 211 3.76 -12.27 13.84
CA VAL A 211 2.54 -12.65 14.57
C VAL A 211 1.28 -12.20 13.83
N SER A 212 1.29 -10.98 13.28
CA SER A 212 0.15 -10.46 12.49
C SER A 212 -0.10 -11.30 11.24
N ILE A 213 0.94 -11.66 10.49
CA ILE A 213 0.82 -12.54 9.31
C ILE A 213 0.26 -13.91 9.70
N LEU A 214 0.73 -14.51 10.78
CA LEU A 214 0.22 -15.81 11.26
C LEU A 214 -1.24 -15.72 11.70
N ALA A 215 -1.62 -14.65 12.40
CA ALA A 215 -3.02 -14.42 12.80
C ALA A 215 -3.93 -14.29 11.58
N VAL A 216 -3.51 -13.53 10.57
CA VAL A 216 -4.22 -13.40 9.30
C VAL A 216 -4.32 -14.77 8.59
N TRP A 217 -3.23 -15.52 8.53
CA TRP A 217 -3.24 -16.84 7.91
C TRP A 217 -4.22 -17.79 8.59
N ILE A 218 -4.25 -17.84 9.92
CA ILE A 218 -5.22 -18.64 10.69
C ILE A 218 -6.64 -18.18 10.39
N ARG A 219 -6.88 -16.88 10.43
CA ARG A 219 -8.20 -16.27 10.19
C ARG A 219 -8.75 -16.62 8.82
N GLU A 220 -7.95 -16.48 7.76
CA GLU A 220 -8.42 -16.68 6.39
C GLU A 220 -8.33 -18.14 5.94
N LYS A 221 -7.26 -18.87 6.31
CA LYS A 221 -7.04 -20.23 5.81
C LYS A 221 -7.77 -21.30 6.62
N ILE A 222 -7.87 -21.11 7.94
CA ILE A 222 -8.48 -22.09 8.85
C ILE A 222 -9.91 -21.70 9.17
N LEU A 223 -10.13 -20.46 9.62
CA LEU A 223 -11.43 -20.01 10.11
C LEU A 223 -12.33 -19.45 8.99
N LYS A 224 -11.77 -19.07 7.84
CA LYS A 224 -12.47 -18.55 6.66
C LYS A 224 -13.41 -17.37 6.98
N MET A 225 -13.00 -16.49 7.87
CA MET A 225 -13.86 -15.46 8.45
C MET A 225 -14.28 -14.37 7.48
N ASP A 226 -13.51 -14.11 6.43
CA ASP A 226 -13.76 -13.01 5.50
C ASP A 226 -14.30 -13.49 4.12
N GLU A 227 -14.59 -14.79 3.93
CA GLU A 227 -15.15 -15.31 2.67
C GLU A 227 -16.50 -14.64 2.32
N ASP A 228 -17.38 -14.43 3.31
CA ASP A 228 -18.67 -13.77 3.08
C ASP A 228 -18.52 -12.31 2.68
N LYS A 229 -17.52 -11.60 3.19
CA LYS A 229 -17.22 -10.22 2.82
C LYS A 229 -16.82 -10.10 1.34
N ILE A 230 -16.12 -11.10 0.81
CA ILE A 230 -15.75 -11.14 -0.61
C ILE A 230 -16.99 -11.35 -1.48
N ARG A 231 -17.89 -12.26 -1.09
CA ARG A 231 -19.16 -12.47 -1.81
C ARG A 231 -20.03 -11.22 -1.83
N GLU A 232 -20.01 -10.42 -0.75
CA GLU A 232 -20.68 -9.11 -0.74
C GLU A 232 -20.07 -8.14 -1.75
N LEU A 233 -18.74 -8.11 -1.88
CA LEU A 233 -18.06 -7.23 -2.84
C LEU A 233 -18.36 -7.61 -4.31
N GLU A 234 -18.55 -8.89 -4.59
CA GLU A 234 -18.89 -9.36 -5.95
C GLU A 234 -20.26 -8.87 -6.42
N LYS A 235 -21.21 -8.71 -5.50
CA LYS A 235 -22.54 -8.15 -5.81
C LYS A 235 -22.54 -6.67 -6.22
N TYR A 236 -21.49 -5.93 -5.91
CA TYR A 236 -21.33 -4.53 -6.33
C TYR A 236 -20.74 -4.40 -7.75
N ASN A 237 -20.30 -5.49 -8.37
CA ASN A 237 -19.74 -5.51 -9.74
C ASN A 237 -20.79 -5.93 -10.81
N GLU A 238 -22.02 -6.27 -10.41
CA GLU A 238 -23.19 -6.50 -11.27
C GLU A 238 -24.05 -5.22 -11.35
#